data_261efc6fcad98b6e24bcb199d3458c12
#
_entry.id   261efc6fcad98b6e24bcb199d3458c12
#
_cell.length_a   1.000
_cell.length_b   1.000
_cell.length_c   1.000
_cell.angle_alpha   90.00
_cell.angle_beta   90.00
_cell.angle_gamma   90.00
#
_symmetry.space_group_name_H-M   'P 1'
#
loop_
_entity.id
_entity.type
_entity.pdbx_description
1 polymer ?
#
loop_
_entity_poly.entity_id
_entity_poly.type
_entity_poly.pdbx_seq_one_letter_code
_entity_poly.pdbx_strand_id
1 'polypeptide(L)'
;AQIVLDKYPNSPVIAQSVYLKANSFDKMSQDQEAIAAYREVRSLYDRMFELLRGSFREGKNVDFENYRQLFETSSLRVAEIFRKTNQFEQAYQELIAAQETAEERFYKAKVQMRIGDNYMEWKKFDDAWTAYNQVIELYADTPYPPNAQYQKGEARYFASDYGQARSDYLKVLS
;
A
#
# COMPACT_ATOMS: atom_id res chain seq x y z
N ALA A 1 5.55 12.66 -21.98
CA ALA A 1 6.05 11.46 -21.31
C ALA A 1 6.89 10.60 -22.26
N GLN A 2 6.38 10.23 -23.45
CA GLN A 2 7.08 9.33 -24.39
C GLN A 2 8.47 9.84 -24.78
N ILE A 3 8.63 11.12 -25.08
CA ILE A 3 9.91 11.73 -25.47
C ILE A 3 10.98 11.64 -24.37
N VAL A 4 10.57 11.70 -23.11
CA VAL A 4 11.49 11.59 -21.95
C VAL A 4 11.88 10.13 -21.75
N LEU A 5 10.94 9.20 -21.91
CA LEU A 5 11.18 7.75 -21.84
C LEU A 5 12.20 7.30 -22.88
N ASP A 6 12.11 7.83 -24.11
CA ASP A 6 12.98 7.44 -25.22
C ASP A 6 14.40 8.01 -25.11
N LYS A 7 14.55 9.23 -24.58
CA LYS A 7 15.85 9.91 -24.48
C LYS A 7 16.59 9.67 -23.17
N TYR A 8 15.86 9.39 -22.06
CA TYR A 8 16.43 9.30 -20.72
C TYR A 8 15.82 8.15 -19.92
N PRO A 9 15.93 6.89 -20.39
CA PRO A 9 15.20 5.74 -19.85
C PRO A 9 15.50 5.44 -18.37
N ASN A 10 16.57 6.01 -17.82
CA ASN A 10 17.02 5.79 -16.43
C ASN A 10 16.89 7.04 -15.57
N SER A 11 16.14 8.06 -16.00
CA SER A 11 15.98 9.30 -15.24
C SER A 11 14.92 9.17 -14.14
N PRO A 12 15.21 9.65 -12.89
CA PRO A 12 14.24 9.71 -11.79
C PRO A 12 12.93 10.41 -12.18
N VAL A 13 13.01 11.40 -13.06
CA VAL A 13 11.86 12.16 -13.56
C VAL A 13 10.83 11.29 -14.29
N ILE A 14 11.25 10.14 -14.82
CA ILE A 14 10.35 9.23 -15.54
C ILE A 14 9.33 8.61 -14.61
N ALA A 15 9.78 7.99 -13.52
CA ALA A 15 8.88 7.37 -12.55
C ALA A 15 7.88 8.40 -11.98
N GLN A 16 8.36 9.60 -11.67
CA GLN A 16 7.50 10.70 -11.23
C GLN A 16 6.50 11.13 -12.32
N SER A 17 6.93 11.22 -13.57
CA SER A 17 6.04 11.59 -14.70
C SER A 17 4.96 10.54 -14.93
N VAL A 18 5.31 9.25 -14.85
CA VAL A 18 4.37 8.15 -15.00
C VAL A 18 3.41 8.12 -13.80
N TYR A 19 3.90 8.37 -12.58
CA TYR A 19 3.06 8.48 -11.40
C TYR A 19 2.05 9.63 -11.51
N LEU A 20 2.46 10.81 -11.98
CA LEU A 20 1.56 11.94 -12.19
C LEU A 20 0.53 11.66 -13.28
N LYS A 21 0.90 10.94 -14.34
CA LYS A 21 -0.03 10.45 -15.36
C LYS A 21 -1.05 9.49 -14.74
N ALA A 22 -0.60 8.52 -13.92
CA ALA A 22 -1.48 7.59 -13.21
C ALA A 22 -2.48 8.33 -12.30
N ASN A 23 -2.00 9.29 -11.51
CA ASN A 23 -2.83 10.15 -10.65
C ASN A 23 -3.87 10.95 -11.46
N SER A 24 -3.53 11.36 -12.67
CA SER A 24 -4.48 12.09 -13.54
C SER A 24 -5.60 11.17 -14.01
N PHE A 25 -5.28 9.94 -14.40
CA PHE A 25 -6.29 8.94 -14.77
C PHE A 25 -7.19 8.57 -13.57
N ASP A 26 -6.62 8.37 -12.38
CA ASP A 26 -7.36 8.08 -11.13
C ASP A 26 -8.35 9.21 -10.82
N LYS A 27 -7.92 10.47 -10.89
CA LYS A 27 -8.81 11.64 -10.70
C LYS A 27 -9.91 11.77 -11.75
N MET A 28 -9.70 11.25 -12.95
CA MET A 28 -10.69 11.22 -14.03
C MET A 28 -11.59 9.97 -13.96
N SER A 29 -11.42 9.12 -12.93
CA SER A 29 -12.11 7.82 -12.79
C SER A 29 -11.89 6.89 -13.99
N GLN A 30 -10.71 7.01 -14.61
CA GLN A 30 -10.24 6.11 -15.67
C GLN A 30 -9.43 4.98 -15.02
N ASP A 31 -10.14 4.07 -14.33
CA ASP A 31 -9.56 3.10 -13.42
C ASP A 31 -8.56 2.14 -14.09
N GLN A 32 -8.87 1.67 -15.30
CA GLN A 32 -8.00 0.74 -16.03
C GLN A 32 -6.69 1.40 -16.45
N GLU A 33 -6.76 2.62 -16.98
CA GLU A 33 -5.60 3.43 -17.35
C GLU A 33 -4.77 3.83 -16.14
N ALA A 34 -5.42 4.14 -15.02
CA ALA A 34 -4.76 4.43 -13.76
C ALA A 34 -3.98 3.21 -13.23
N ILE A 35 -4.64 2.04 -13.17
CA ILE A 35 -4.00 0.78 -12.74
C ILE A 35 -2.80 0.46 -13.64
N ALA A 36 -2.96 0.55 -14.97
CA ALA A 36 -1.87 0.28 -15.91
C ALA A 36 -0.68 1.21 -15.67
N ALA A 37 -0.93 2.51 -15.49
CA ALA A 37 0.12 3.50 -15.26
C ALA A 37 0.79 3.34 -13.87
N TYR A 38 0.04 3.02 -12.81
CA TYR A 38 0.65 2.72 -11.50
C TYR A 38 1.50 1.44 -11.53
N ARG A 39 1.08 0.40 -12.27
CA ARG A 39 1.90 -0.80 -12.49
C ARG A 39 3.15 -0.53 -13.30
N GLU A 40 3.10 0.43 -14.23
CA GLU A 40 4.28 0.91 -14.95
C GLU A 40 5.29 1.56 -14.00
N VAL A 41 4.86 2.35 -12.99
CA VAL A 41 5.75 2.89 -11.94
C VAL A 41 6.46 1.76 -11.19
N ARG A 42 5.73 0.69 -10.82
CA ARG A 42 6.31 -0.49 -10.15
C ARG A 42 7.39 -1.16 -11.02
N SER A 43 7.08 -1.40 -12.28
CA SER A 43 8.03 -1.98 -13.23
C SER A 43 9.29 -1.11 -13.44
N LEU A 44 9.14 0.21 -13.39
CA LEU A 44 10.29 1.14 -13.43
C LEU A 44 11.15 1.02 -12.16
N TYR A 45 10.53 0.88 -10.99
CA TYR A 45 11.24 0.67 -9.73
C TYR A 45 12.09 -0.62 -9.78
N ASP A 46 11.50 -1.75 -10.17
CA ASP A 46 12.19 -3.04 -10.24
C ASP A 46 13.41 -2.95 -11.17
N ARG A 47 13.23 -2.34 -12.34
CA ARG A 47 14.32 -2.12 -13.31
C ARG A 47 15.42 -1.23 -12.76
N MET A 48 15.05 -0.15 -12.07
CA MET A 48 16.01 0.75 -11.47
C MET A 48 16.74 0.10 -10.29
N PHE A 49 16.05 -0.70 -9.49
CA PHE A 49 16.65 -1.45 -8.39
C PHE A 49 17.77 -2.38 -8.90
N GLU A 50 17.51 -3.13 -9.96
CA GLU A 50 18.54 -4.01 -10.56
C GLU A 50 19.72 -3.22 -11.13
N LEU A 51 19.48 -2.10 -11.81
CA LEU A 51 20.53 -1.24 -12.36
C LEU A 51 21.39 -0.60 -11.24
N LEU A 52 20.75 -0.16 -10.15
CA LEU A 52 21.41 0.55 -9.05
C LEU A 52 22.09 -0.41 -8.07
N ARG A 53 21.67 -1.65 -7.96
CA ARG A 53 22.33 -2.68 -7.15
C ARG A 53 23.81 -2.83 -7.51
N GLY A 54 24.17 -2.61 -8.77
CA GLY A 54 25.55 -2.50 -9.21
C GLY A 54 26.24 -1.20 -8.76
N SER A 55 25.54 -0.05 -8.85
CA SER A 55 26.07 1.29 -8.56
C SER A 55 26.21 1.58 -7.07
N PHE A 56 25.42 0.95 -6.20
CA PHE A 56 25.61 1.02 -4.73
C PHE A 56 26.99 0.56 -4.29
N ARG A 57 27.59 -0.38 -5.01
CA ARG A 57 28.98 -0.83 -4.78
C ARG A 57 30.03 0.22 -5.16
N GLU A 58 29.64 1.22 -5.95
CA GLU A 58 30.53 2.29 -6.45
C GLU A 58 30.38 3.62 -5.67
N GLY A 59 29.58 3.66 -4.59
CA GLY A 59 29.40 4.86 -3.74
C GLY A 59 28.65 6.02 -4.42
N LYS A 60 27.96 5.79 -5.52
CA LYS A 60 27.14 6.82 -6.19
C LYS A 60 25.84 7.03 -5.43
N ASN A 61 25.61 8.28 -5.01
CA ASN A 61 24.39 8.69 -4.32
C ASN A 61 23.23 8.77 -5.34
N VAL A 62 22.35 7.77 -5.36
CA VAL A 62 21.16 7.77 -6.20
C VAL A 62 19.96 8.01 -5.30
N ASP A 63 19.05 8.87 -5.73
CA ASP A 63 17.80 9.18 -5.01
C ASP A 63 16.80 7.99 -5.08
N PHE A 64 17.26 6.85 -4.53
CA PHE A 64 16.51 5.60 -4.50
C PHE A 64 15.26 5.72 -3.62
N GLU A 65 15.30 6.56 -2.60
CA GLU A 65 14.21 6.79 -1.67
C GLU A 65 12.96 7.32 -2.38
N ASN A 66 13.10 8.27 -3.30
CA ASN A 66 11.99 8.77 -4.10
C ASN A 66 11.35 7.69 -4.98
N TYR A 67 12.17 6.81 -5.58
CA TYR A 67 11.64 5.68 -6.36
C TYR A 67 10.86 4.70 -5.48
N ARG A 68 11.40 4.38 -4.31
CA ARG A 68 10.75 3.50 -3.34
C ARG A 68 9.40 4.07 -2.91
N GLN A 69 9.33 5.35 -2.54
CA GLN A 69 8.08 6.00 -2.15
C GLN A 69 7.02 6.00 -3.27
N LEU A 70 7.44 6.21 -4.52
CA LEU A 70 6.53 6.13 -5.67
C LEU A 70 6.02 4.70 -5.89
N PHE A 71 6.90 3.70 -5.77
CA PHE A 71 6.54 2.29 -5.84
C PHE A 71 5.51 1.90 -4.77
N GLU A 72 5.80 2.21 -3.50
CA GLU A 72 4.94 1.94 -2.36
C GLU A 72 3.56 2.61 -2.50
N THR A 73 3.58 3.89 -2.89
CA THR A 73 2.33 4.64 -3.09
C THR A 73 1.53 4.07 -4.25
N SER A 74 2.17 3.74 -5.37
CA SER A 74 1.52 3.15 -6.54
C SER A 74 0.86 1.80 -6.22
N SER A 75 1.53 0.96 -5.45
CA SER A 75 0.99 -0.34 -5.03
C SER A 75 -0.29 -0.19 -4.21
N LEU A 76 -0.30 0.74 -3.25
CA LEU A 76 -1.50 1.01 -2.45
C LEU A 76 -2.63 1.65 -3.28
N ARG A 77 -2.30 2.49 -4.27
CA ARG A 77 -3.30 3.11 -5.16
C ARG A 77 -4.01 2.08 -6.04
N VAL A 78 -3.29 1.11 -6.59
CA VAL A 78 -3.92 0.00 -7.34
C VAL A 78 -4.90 -0.77 -6.47
N ALA A 79 -4.50 -1.14 -5.26
CA ALA A 79 -5.38 -1.83 -4.31
C ALA A 79 -6.61 -0.97 -3.95
N GLU A 80 -6.42 0.35 -3.76
CA GLU A 80 -7.52 1.27 -3.46
C GLU A 80 -8.53 1.37 -4.61
N ILE A 81 -8.08 1.40 -5.87
CA ILE A 81 -8.96 1.41 -7.05
C ILE A 81 -9.79 0.13 -7.09
N PHE A 82 -9.18 -1.04 -6.92
CA PHE A 82 -9.90 -2.30 -6.86
C PHE A 82 -10.92 -2.33 -5.72
N ARG A 83 -10.57 -1.84 -4.54
CA ARG A 83 -11.47 -1.76 -3.39
C ARG A 83 -12.68 -0.87 -3.67
N LYS A 84 -12.47 0.35 -4.21
CA LYS A 84 -13.54 1.30 -4.58
C LYS A 84 -14.50 0.73 -5.62
N THR A 85 -14.03 -0.16 -6.46
CA THR A 85 -14.85 -0.84 -7.49
C THR A 85 -15.41 -2.18 -7.02
N ASN A 86 -15.37 -2.45 -5.71
CA ASN A 86 -15.83 -3.69 -5.05
C ASN A 86 -15.11 -4.97 -5.54
N GLN A 87 -13.92 -4.83 -6.10
CA GLN A 87 -13.06 -5.93 -6.51
C GLN A 87 -12.12 -6.31 -5.36
N PHE A 88 -12.70 -6.71 -4.23
CA PHE A 88 -12.00 -6.90 -2.96
C PHE A 88 -10.93 -8.00 -3.02
N GLU A 89 -11.15 -9.07 -3.78
CA GLU A 89 -10.15 -10.12 -3.97
C GLU A 89 -8.91 -9.58 -4.70
N GLN A 90 -9.10 -8.82 -5.78
CA GLN A 90 -7.99 -8.20 -6.52
C GLN A 90 -7.26 -7.19 -5.64
N ALA A 91 -7.99 -6.38 -4.86
CA ALA A 91 -7.38 -5.46 -3.89
C ALA A 91 -6.51 -6.21 -2.87
N TYR A 92 -7.00 -7.33 -2.35
CA TYR A 92 -6.25 -8.17 -1.42
C TYR A 92 -4.97 -8.72 -2.05
N GLN A 93 -5.03 -9.25 -3.26
CA GLN A 93 -3.85 -9.78 -3.97
C GLN A 93 -2.78 -8.69 -4.19
N GLU A 94 -3.17 -7.48 -4.57
CA GLU A 94 -2.23 -6.35 -4.72
C GLU A 94 -1.59 -5.96 -3.37
N LEU A 95 -2.36 -6.00 -2.27
CA LEU A 95 -1.84 -5.72 -0.93
C LEU A 95 -0.86 -6.79 -0.44
N ILE A 96 -1.15 -8.08 -0.69
CA ILE A 96 -0.22 -9.16 -0.35
C ILE A 96 1.08 -9.02 -1.15
N ALA A 97 1.00 -8.78 -2.46
CA ALA A 97 2.18 -8.55 -3.28
C ALA A 97 3.00 -7.33 -2.80
N ALA A 98 2.33 -6.26 -2.35
CA ALA A 98 3.00 -5.10 -1.76
C ALA A 98 3.68 -5.44 -0.43
N GLN A 99 3.08 -6.29 0.39
CA GLN A 99 3.63 -6.70 1.68
C GLN A 99 4.86 -7.61 1.53
N GLU A 100 4.84 -8.52 0.54
CA GLU A 100 5.95 -9.44 0.24
C GLU A 100 7.19 -8.69 -0.26
N THR A 101 6.99 -7.65 -1.07
CA THR A 101 8.08 -6.82 -1.62
C THR A 101 8.55 -5.72 -0.68
N ALA A 102 7.81 -5.44 0.39
CA ALA A 102 8.14 -4.39 1.36
C ALA A 102 9.38 -4.79 2.18
N GLU A 103 10.32 -3.88 2.32
CA GLU A 103 11.48 -4.04 3.20
C GLU A 103 11.25 -3.36 4.55
N GLU A 104 10.60 -2.21 4.55
CA GLU A 104 10.44 -1.38 5.73
C GLU A 104 9.22 -1.76 6.60
N ARG A 105 9.46 -1.86 7.90
CA ARG A 105 8.43 -2.19 8.90
C ARG A 105 7.27 -1.21 8.91
N PHE A 106 7.56 0.09 8.76
CA PHE A 106 6.53 1.13 8.68
C PHE A 106 5.59 0.90 7.50
N TYR A 107 6.14 0.60 6.31
CA TYR A 107 5.34 0.33 5.13
C TYR A 107 4.56 -1.00 5.26
N LYS A 108 5.19 -2.06 5.81
CA LYS A 108 4.50 -3.32 6.12
C LYS A 108 3.29 -3.11 7.02
N ALA A 109 3.45 -2.32 8.09
CA ALA A 109 2.36 -1.98 8.98
C ALA A 109 1.22 -1.24 8.26
N LYS A 110 1.57 -0.29 7.39
CA LYS A 110 0.60 0.45 6.57
C LYS A 110 -0.16 -0.47 5.61
N VAL A 111 0.54 -1.40 4.95
CA VAL A 111 -0.10 -2.40 4.07
C VAL A 111 -1.04 -3.30 4.88
N GLN A 112 -0.59 -3.77 6.05
CA GLN A 112 -1.40 -4.61 6.94
C GLN A 112 -2.69 -3.91 7.40
N MET A 113 -2.62 -2.59 7.69
CA MET A 113 -3.81 -1.77 7.93
C MET A 113 -4.77 -1.78 6.73
N ARG A 114 -4.23 -1.61 5.50
CA ARG A 114 -5.05 -1.64 4.28
C ARG A 114 -5.70 -2.99 4.00
N ILE A 115 -5.05 -4.09 4.39
CA ILE A 115 -5.65 -5.44 4.35
C ILE A 115 -6.87 -5.49 5.27
N GLY A 116 -6.76 -4.97 6.49
CA GLY A 116 -7.89 -4.86 7.42
C GLY A 116 -9.03 -4.01 6.84
N ASP A 117 -8.71 -2.83 6.30
CA ASP A 117 -9.70 -1.94 5.65
C ASP A 117 -10.42 -2.64 4.49
N ASN A 118 -9.70 -3.41 3.68
CA ASN A 118 -10.28 -4.17 2.57
C ASN A 118 -11.26 -5.25 3.08
N TYR A 119 -10.90 -5.97 4.12
CA TYR A 119 -11.78 -6.96 4.72
C TYR A 119 -13.02 -6.32 5.38
N MET A 120 -12.89 -5.15 5.99
CA MET A 120 -14.03 -4.39 6.53
C MET A 120 -15.07 -4.07 5.45
N GLU A 121 -14.64 -3.51 4.32
CA GLU A 121 -15.54 -3.20 3.20
C GLU A 121 -16.08 -4.45 2.51
N TRP A 122 -15.30 -5.53 2.48
CA TRP A 122 -15.74 -6.84 2.01
C TRP A 122 -16.71 -7.53 2.97
N LYS A 123 -16.95 -6.93 4.15
CA LYS A 123 -17.79 -7.47 5.24
C LYS A 123 -17.28 -8.80 5.82
N LYS A 124 -16.00 -9.07 5.68
CA LYS A 124 -15.28 -10.18 6.31
C LYS A 124 -14.72 -9.73 7.66
N PHE A 125 -15.60 -9.50 8.62
CA PHE A 125 -15.25 -8.81 9.88
C PHE A 125 -14.26 -9.60 10.75
N ASP A 126 -14.31 -10.93 10.75
CA ASP A 126 -13.35 -11.76 11.49
C ASP A 126 -11.94 -11.67 10.88
N ASP A 127 -11.85 -11.66 9.54
CA ASP A 127 -10.59 -11.47 8.83
C ASP A 127 -10.04 -10.04 9.06
N ALA A 128 -10.91 -9.03 9.06
CA ALA A 128 -10.53 -7.65 9.39
C ALA A 128 -9.98 -7.53 10.81
N TRP A 129 -10.68 -8.12 11.79
CA TRP A 129 -10.22 -8.17 13.19
C TRP A 129 -8.84 -8.81 13.30
N THR A 130 -8.63 -9.93 12.61
CA THR A 130 -7.34 -10.63 12.58
C THR A 130 -6.25 -9.77 11.95
N ALA A 131 -6.54 -9.11 10.83
CA ALA A 131 -5.58 -8.25 10.14
C ALA A 131 -5.15 -7.07 11.01
N TYR A 132 -6.08 -6.41 11.70
CA TYR A 132 -5.75 -5.31 12.62
C TYR A 132 -5.00 -5.81 13.87
N ASN A 133 -5.33 -7.00 14.37
CA ASN A 133 -4.59 -7.60 15.49
C ASN A 133 -3.12 -7.84 15.13
N GLN A 134 -2.83 -8.29 13.91
CA GLN A 134 -1.47 -8.44 13.41
C GLN A 134 -0.70 -7.12 13.39
N VAL A 135 -1.36 -5.98 13.12
CA VAL A 135 -0.70 -4.67 13.23
C VAL A 135 -0.23 -4.41 14.66
N ILE A 136 -1.06 -4.71 15.64
CA ILE A 136 -0.76 -4.49 17.06
C ILE A 136 0.39 -5.39 17.52
N GLU A 137 0.36 -6.67 17.14
CA GLU A 137 1.34 -7.66 17.59
C GLU A 137 2.69 -7.55 16.89
N LEU A 138 2.67 -7.38 15.54
CA LEU A 138 3.88 -7.45 14.74
C LEU A 138 4.55 -6.08 14.53
N TYR A 139 3.81 -4.98 14.67
CA TYR A 139 4.28 -3.63 14.32
C TYR A 139 4.07 -2.62 15.46
N ALA A 140 4.26 -3.07 16.71
CA ALA A 140 4.07 -2.26 17.91
C ALA A 140 4.96 -1.00 17.96
N ASP A 141 6.09 -1.02 17.26
CA ASP A 141 7.07 0.06 17.14
C ASP A 141 6.71 1.11 16.08
N THR A 142 5.54 1.00 15.44
CA THR A 142 5.03 1.95 14.46
C THR A 142 3.89 2.80 15.03
N PRO A 143 3.45 3.90 14.37
CA PRO A 143 2.33 4.71 14.85
C PRO A 143 0.93 4.10 14.59
N TYR A 144 0.85 2.90 14.00
CA TYR A 144 -0.42 2.30 13.60
C TYR A 144 -1.20 1.56 14.70
N PRO A 145 -0.58 0.96 15.74
CA PRO A 145 -1.30 0.16 16.73
C PRO A 145 -2.51 0.83 17.39
N PRO A 146 -2.49 2.11 17.78
CA PRO A 146 -3.69 2.73 18.37
C PRO A 146 -4.87 2.78 17.40
N ASN A 147 -4.61 3.07 16.12
CA ASN A 147 -5.64 3.05 15.09
C ASN A 147 -6.12 1.61 14.82
N ALA A 148 -5.19 0.66 14.71
CA ALA A 148 -5.53 -0.75 14.54
C ALA A 148 -6.39 -1.29 15.69
N GLN A 149 -6.12 -0.88 16.94
CA GLN A 149 -6.91 -1.27 18.09
C GLN A 149 -8.35 -0.72 18.00
N TYR A 150 -8.52 0.53 17.54
CA TYR A 150 -9.83 1.11 17.29
C TYR A 150 -10.57 0.35 16.18
N GLN A 151 -9.94 0.15 15.02
CA GLN A 151 -10.54 -0.54 13.88
C GLN A 151 -10.88 -2.02 14.19
N LYS A 152 -10.10 -2.65 15.05
CA LYS A 152 -10.38 -3.98 15.59
C LYS A 152 -11.69 -4.00 16.38
N GLY A 153 -11.96 -2.97 17.19
CA GLY A 153 -13.25 -2.77 17.86
C GLY A 153 -14.39 -2.57 16.88
N GLU A 154 -14.20 -1.77 15.83
CA GLU A 154 -15.17 -1.57 14.75
C GLU A 154 -15.52 -2.89 14.05
N ALA A 155 -14.53 -3.74 13.75
CA ALA A 155 -14.76 -5.04 13.13
C ALA A 155 -15.69 -5.92 14.00
N ARG A 156 -15.49 -5.97 15.31
CA ARG A 156 -16.36 -6.69 16.25
C ARG A 156 -17.75 -6.06 16.36
N TYR A 157 -17.82 -4.74 16.34
CA TYR A 157 -19.11 -4.03 16.36
C TYR A 157 -19.96 -4.39 15.14
N PHE A 158 -19.38 -4.34 13.93
CA PHE A 158 -20.09 -4.71 12.70
C PHE A 158 -20.40 -6.23 12.60
N ALA A 159 -19.60 -7.07 13.26
CA ALA A 159 -19.91 -8.48 13.46
C ALA A 159 -21.02 -8.74 14.51
N SER A 160 -21.58 -7.69 15.13
CA SER A 160 -22.55 -7.76 16.23
C SER A 160 -22.02 -8.40 17.51
N ASP A 161 -20.70 -8.52 17.66
CA ASP A 161 -20.04 -8.95 18.90
C ASP A 161 -19.71 -7.72 19.76
N TYR A 162 -20.77 -7.15 20.36
CA TYR A 162 -20.66 -5.90 21.16
C TYR A 162 -19.83 -6.07 22.43
N GLY A 163 -19.78 -7.30 22.99
CA GLY A 163 -18.96 -7.60 24.16
C GLY A 163 -17.48 -7.45 23.86
N GLN A 164 -17.00 -8.06 22.78
CA GLN A 164 -15.62 -7.96 22.34
C GLN A 164 -15.29 -6.56 21.81
N ALA A 165 -16.22 -5.93 21.06
CA ALA A 165 -16.07 -4.56 20.58
C ALA A 165 -15.78 -3.59 21.73
N ARG A 166 -16.59 -3.65 22.81
CA ARG A 166 -16.38 -2.84 24.01
C ARG A 166 -15.00 -3.07 24.63
N SER A 167 -14.60 -4.35 24.73
CA SER A 167 -13.27 -4.70 25.28
C SER A 167 -12.15 -4.12 24.44
N ASP A 168 -12.27 -4.19 23.10
CA ASP A 168 -11.26 -3.69 22.20
C ASP A 168 -11.18 -2.14 22.21
N TYR A 169 -12.32 -1.44 22.29
CA TYR A 169 -12.33 0.03 22.43
C TYR A 169 -11.71 0.51 23.75
N LEU A 170 -11.94 -0.20 24.86
CA LEU A 170 -11.35 0.20 26.15
C LEU A 170 -9.82 0.12 26.13
N LYS A 171 -9.23 -0.78 25.33
CA LYS A 171 -7.77 -0.88 25.16
C LYS A 171 -7.15 0.30 24.37
N VAL A 172 -7.95 1.10 23.67
CA VAL A 172 -7.45 2.32 23.02
C VAL A 172 -7.15 3.41 24.06
N LEU A 173 -7.82 3.34 25.23
CA LEU A 173 -7.75 4.36 26.28
C LEU A 173 -6.72 4.04 27.37
N SER A 174 -6.12 2.85 27.34
CA SER A 174 -5.13 2.37 28.31
C SER A 174 -3.71 2.52 27.80
#